data_021c7ca2b3b4ae306372982fd32bd8e6
#
_entry.id   021c7ca2b3b4ae306372982fd32bd8e6
#
_cell.length_a   1.000
_cell.length_b   1.000
_cell.length_c   1.000
_cell.angle_alpha   90.00
_cell.angle_beta   90.00
_cell.angle_gamma   90.00
#
_symmetry.space_group_name_H-M   'P 1'
#
loop_
_entity.id
_entity.type
_entity.pdbx_description
1 polymer ?
#
loop_
_entity_poly.entity_id
_entity_poly.type
_entity_poly.pdbx_seq_one_letter_code
_entity_poly.pdbx_strand_id
1 'polypeptide(L)'
;LKKRLIFAAVLLACIALAACNSENEEENTEAEGNESQEAVEDTELDSEVEENEESGETEDSNENDSSGSGPFEVTEEDQLDLRVGDTGLVETSIGTYELTVESAEILGAELGGQETPLEEIILLELTFENIGDDIIIAEDIMSMLEISPLYDGSGYSNAAEVYDGIEEFTGEIQPGEERKTQFIADMMVGDEYYFRQLPGRVAAGVSNQVIWTISDEEARN
;
A
#
# COMPACT_ATOMS: atom_id res chain seq x y z
N LEU A 1 -15.64 31.30 50.39
CA LEU A 1 -14.62 32.30 50.75
C LEU A 1 -13.57 32.32 49.64
N LYS A 2 -13.59 33.32 48.72
CA LYS A 2 -12.70 34.50 48.66
C LYS A 2 -11.22 34.07 48.55
N LYS A 3 -10.49 34.36 47.51
CA LYS A 3 -9.95 35.61 46.96
C LYS A 3 -9.12 35.30 45.73
N ARG A 4 -9.36 35.98 44.60
CA ARG A 4 -8.63 37.15 44.06
C ARG A 4 -7.30 36.75 43.37
N LEU A 5 -7.24 36.85 42.03
CA LEU A 5 -6.86 38.03 41.23
C LEU A 5 -5.44 38.53 41.54
N ILE A 6 -4.60 38.59 40.50
CA ILE A 6 -3.61 39.63 40.16
C ILE A 6 -2.87 39.14 38.92
N PHE A 7 -3.08 39.75 37.71
CA PHE A 7 -2.30 40.81 37.09
C PHE A 7 -0.82 40.46 36.86
N ALA A 8 -0.32 40.46 35.66
CA ALA A 8 0.07 41.60 34.81
C ALA A 8 0.58 41.09 33.45
N ALA A 9 0.11 41.58 32.45
CA ALA A 9 0.57 42.38 31.34
C ALA A 9 2.00 42.93 31.47
N VAL A 10 2.80 42.83 30.42
CA VAL A 10 4.00 43.59 29.99
C VAL A 10 4.73 42.67 28.99
N LEU A 11 5.16 42.98 27.83
CA LEU A 11 5.36 44.22 27.04
C LEU A 11 5.74 43.82 25.62
N LEU A 12 5.23 44.53 24.71
CA LEU A 12 5.57 44.67 23.32
C LEU A 12 7.09 44.93 23.13
N ALA A 13 7.73 44.22 22.20
CA ALA A 13 8.94 44.74 21.58
C ALA A 13 8.96 44.36 20.08
N CYS A 14 8.58 45.33 19.28
CA CYS A 14 8.87 45.40 17.84
C CYS A 14 10.36 45.59 17.60
N ILE A 15 10.97 44.75 16.77
CA ILE A 15 12.19 45.12 16.04
C ILE A 15 11.96 44.78 14.58
N ALA A 16 11.69 45.80 13.80
CA ALA A 16 11.87 45.82 12.35
C ALA A 16 13.30 46.26 12.08
N LEU A 17 13.97 45.61 11.13
CA LEU A 17 15.14 46.03 10.36
C LEU A 17 15.52 44.83 9.49
N ALA A 18 15.82 44.90 8.22
CA ALA A 18 15.91 45.91 7.19
C ALA A 18 16.02 45.12 5.88
N ALA A 19 15.46 45.67 4.86
CA ALA A 19 15.64 45.24 3.48
C ALA A 19 17.11 45.42 3.05
N CYS A 20 17.63 44.44 2.29
CA CYS A 20 18.69 44.70 1.32
C CYS A 20 18.25 44.14 -0.02
N ASN A 21 17.88 45.09 -0.84
CA ASN A 21 17.74 45.06 -2.27
C ASN A 21 19.14 44.90 -2.89
N SER A 22 19.28 44.00 -3.85
CA SER A 22 20.38 44.05 -4.80
C SER A 22 19.85 43.59 -6.14
N GLU A 23 19.38 44.56 -6.88
CA GLU A 23 19.31 44.51 -8.34
C GLU A 23 20.73 44.36 -8.85
N ASN A 24 20.94 43.46 -9.79
CA ASN A 24 22.01 43.67 -10.79
C ASN A 24 21.52 43.21 -12.15
N GLU A 25 21.58 44.15 -13.02
CA GLU A 25 21.17 44.18 -14.42
C GLU A 25 22.06 43.28 -15.29
N GLU A 26 21.45 42.88 -16.36
CA GLU A 26 21.88 42.43 -17.66
C GLU A 26 23.36 42.63 -18.04
N GLU A 27 23.96 41.60 -18.64
CA GLU A 27 24.75 41.78 -19.85
C GLU A 27 24.73 40.52 -20.74
N ASN A 28 24.24 40.77 -21.91
CA ASN A 28 24.15 39.99 -23.11
C ASN A 28 25.55 39.77 -23.71
N THR A 29 25.91 38.53 -24.06
CA THR A 29 26.93 38.31 -25.08
C THR A 29 26.59 37.05 -25.91
N GLU A 30 26.19 37.32 -27.14
CA GLU A 30 26.20 36.38 -28.25
C GLU A 30 27.65 36.03 -28.64
N ALA A 31 27.91 34.76 -28.96
CA ALA A 31 28.84 34.33 -30.01
C ALA A 31 28.71 32.81 -30.20
N GLU A 32 28.06 32.43 -31.27
CA GLU A 32 28.56 31.76 -32.46
C GLU A 32 29.33 30.44 -32.27
N GLY A 33 28.70 29.37 -32.76
CA GLY A 33 29.17 28.52 -33.84
C GLY A 33 30.23 27.47 -33.51
N ASN A 34 29.87 26.23 -33.57
CA ASN A 34 30.59 25.28 -34.40
C ASN A 34 29.77 24.03 -34.70
N GLU A 35 29.44 23.86 -35.97
CA GLU A 35 29.05 22.62 -36.60
C GLU A 35 30.25 21.66 -36.62
N SER A 36 30.00 20.41 -36.32
CA SER A 36 30.78 19.30 -36.88
C SER A 36 29.87 18.08 -37.04
N GLN A 37 29.49 17.90 -38.29
CA GLN A 37 29.06 16.63 -38.85
C GLN A 37 30.32 15.75 -39.03
N GLU A 38 30.17 14.45 -38.72
CA GLU A 38 30.77 13.29 -39.40
C GLU A 38 30.27 12.04 -38.63
N ALA A 39 29.58 11.23 -39.21
CA ALA A 39 29.66 10.29 -40.31
C ALA A 39 29.53 8.87 -39.76
N VAL A 40 28.44 8.25 -40.11
CA VAL A 40 28.12 6.87 -40.46
C VAL A 40 29.27 5.87 -40.32
N GLU A 41 29.06 4.80 -39.56
CA GLU A 41 29.58 3.49 -39.95
C GLU A 41 28.56 2.37 -39.59
N ASP A 42 28.02 1.88 -40.66
CA ASP A 42 27.21 0.71 -40.83
C ASP A 42 28.10 -0.53 -40.64
N THR A 43 27.71 -1.43 -39.74
CA THR A 43 28.32 -2.76 -39.73
C THR A 43 27.20 -3.78 -39.61
N GLU A 44 26.72 -4.20 -40.76
CA GLU A 44 26.07 -5.49 -40.93
C GLU A 44 27.07 -6.62 -40.61
N LEU A 45 26.68 -7.52 -39.73
CA LEU A 45 27.29 -8.84 -39.65
C LEU A 45 26.18 -9.90 -39.55
N ASP A 46 25.96 -10.42 -40.74
CA ASP A 46 25.37 -11.70 -41.06
C ASP A 46 26.13 -12.83 -40.33
N SER A 47 25.40 -13.74 -39.69
CA SER A 47 25.90 -15.08 -39.37
C SER A 47 24.71 -15.99 -39.04
N GLU A 48 24.21 -16.65 -40.05
CA GLU A 48 24.15 -18.10 -40.23
C GLU A 48 23.54 -18.93 -39.10
N VAL A 49 22.43 -19.52 -39.46
CA VAL A 49 21.68 -20.64 -38.86
C VAL A 49 22.55 -21.90 -38.92
N GLU A 50 22.79 -22.53 -37.79
CA GLU A 50 23.11 -23.97 -37.74
C GLU A 50 22.03 -24.70 -36.93
N GLU A 51 21.24 -25.46 -37.67
CA GLU A 51 20.45 -26.60 -37.18
C GLU A 51 21.43 -27.64 -36.63
N ASN A 52 21.21 -28.09 -35.42
CA ASN A 52 21.73 -29.37 -35.00
C ASN A 52 20.63 -30.18 -34.31
N GLU A 53 20.05 -31.08 -35.07
CA GLU A 53 19.28 -32.21 -34.56
C GLU A 53 20.24 -33.25 -34.05
N GLU A 54 20.12 -33.63 -32.77
CA GLU A 54 20.45 -34.98 -32.35
C GLU A 54 19.61 -35.42 -31.15
N SER A 55 18.88 -36.47 -31.44
CA SER A 55 18.03 -37.26 -30.55
C SER A 55 18.86 -37.94 -29.43
N GLY A 56 18.29 -37.89 -28.21
CA GLY A 56 18.76 -38.70 -27.08
C GLY A 56 17.64 -38.94 -26.11
N GLU A 57 16.89 -40.03 -26.31
CA GLU A 57 15.99 -40.59 -25.33
C GLU A 57 16.78 -41.01 -24.11
N THR A 58 16.43 -40.46 -22.93
CA THR A 58 16.62 -41.11 -21.64
C THR A 58 15.38 -40.88 -20.80
N GLU A 59 14.61 -41.93 -20.70
CA GLU A 59 13.58 -42.09 -19.68
C GLU A 59 14.23 -42.04 -18.31
N ASP A 60 13.89 -41.06 -17.49
CA ASP A 60 13.98 -41.18 -16.05
C ASP A 60 12.71 -40.58 -15.44
N SER A 61 11.89 -41.51 -14.97
CA SER A 61 10.65 -41.30 -14.27
C SER A 61 10.94 -40.63 -12.94
N ASN A 62 10.61 -39.36 -12.85
CA ASN A 62 10.40 -38.72 -11.55
C ASN A 62 8.96 -38.21 -11.56
N GLU A 63 8.07 -39.02 -11.02
CA GLU A 63 6.72 -38.61 -10.68
C GLU A 63 6.84 -37.57 -9.57
N ASN A 64 6.97 -36.31 -9.94
CA ASN A 64 6.65 -35.20 -9.09
C ASN A 64 5.24 -34.77 -9.47
N ASP A 65 4.30 -35.19 -8.68
CA ASP A 65 2.91 -34.80 -8.75
C ASP A 65 2.82 -33.28 -8.52
N SER A 66 2.97 -32.53 -9.58
CA SER A 66 2.79 -31.09 -9.63
C SER A 66 1.38 -30.88 -10.17
N SER A 67 0.42 -30.92 -9.28
CA SER A 67 -0.96 -30.53 -9.50
C SER A 67 -1.04 -29.15 -10.18
N GLY A 68 -1.66 -29.13 -11.35
CA GLY A 68 -2.41 -28.02 -11.91
C GLY A 68 -1.67 -26.72 -12.22
N SER A 69 -0.76 -26.70 -13.21
CA SER A 69 -0.26 -25.44 -13.76
C SER A 69 -1.13 -24.94 -14.92
N GLY A 70 -2.39 -24.62 -14.63
CA GLY A 70 -3.14 -23.66 -15.43
C GLY A 70 -2.84 -22.24 -14.95
N PRO A 71 -3.11 -21.19 -15.75
CA PRO A 71 -3.10 -19.83 -15.21
C PRO A 71 -4.13 -19.74 -14.08
N PHE A 72 -3.76 -19.05 -12.99
CA PHE A 72 -4.69 -18.77 -11.90
C PHE A 72 -5.91 -18.02 -12.46
N GLU A 73 -7.11 -18.44 -12.09
CA GLU A 73 -8.37 -17.82 -12.47
C GLU A 73 -9.19 -17.58 -11.22
N VAL A 74 -9.57 -16.33 -10.99
CA VAL A 74 -10.46 -15.95 -9.89
C VAL A 74 -11.84 -16.50 -10.18
N THR A 75 -12.42 -17.26 -9.24
CA THR A 75 -13.75 -17.86 -9.34
C THR A 75 -14.76 -17.23 -8.39
N GLU A 76 -14.29 -16.57 -7.34
CA GLU A 76 -15.15 -15.88 -6.39
C GLU A 76 -15.64 -14.54 -6.94
N GLU A 77 -16.89 -14.20 -6.60
CA GLU A 77 -17.52 -12.94 -7.02
C GLU A 77 -16.98 -11.75 -6.21
N ASP A 78 -17.05 -10.55 -6.81
CA ASP A 78 -16.73 -9.29 -6.13
C ASP A 78 -17.74 -8.99 -5.00
N GLN A 79 -17.26 -8.45 -3.87
CA GLN A 79 -18.03 -8.09 -2.69
C GLN A 79 -17.78 -6.62 -2.34
N LEU A 80 -18.65 -5.72 -2.82
CA LEU A 80 -18.37 -4.27 -2.83
C LEU A 80 -19.08 -3.48 -1.71
N ASP A 81 -19.97 -4.13 -0.96
CA ASP A 81 -20.88 -3.45 -0.03
C ASP A 81 -20.71 -3.91 1.43
N LEU A 82 -19.52 -4.43 1.79
CA LEU A 82 -19.25 -4.87 3.16
C LEU A 82 -19.11 -3.68 4.11
N ARG A 83 -19.40 -3.93 5.38
CA ARG A 83 -19.32 -2.98 6.49
C ARG A 83 -18.44 -3.54 7.62
N VAL A 84 -18.14 -2.71 8.61
CA VAL A 84 -17.53 -3.16 9.85
C VAL A 84 -18.39 -4.25 10.49
N GLY A 85 -17.79 -5.37 10.86
CA GLY A 85 -18.43 -6.58 11.35
C GLY A 85 -18.77 -7.62 10.27
N ASP A 86 -18.66 -7.28 8.98
CA ASP A 86 -18.87 -8.24 7.89
C ASP A 86 -17.58 -8.99 7.55
N THR A 87 -17.74 -10.26 7.18
CA THR A 87 -16.65 -11.10 6.67
C THR A 87 -16.68 -11.12 5.16
N GLY A 88 -15.54 -10.85 4.53
CA GLY A 88 -15.33 -10.95 3.09
C GLY A 88 -14.53 -12.20 2.74
N LEU A 89 -14.93 -12.88 1.67
CA LEU A 89 -14.21 -14.00 1.08
C LEU A 89 -13.25 -13.49 0.01
N VAL A 90 -11.96 -13.68 0.22
CA VAL A 90 -10.90 -13.21 -0.67
C VAL A 90 -10.21 -14.39 -1.32
N GLU A 91 -10.26 -14.45 -2.64
CA GLU A 91 -9.52 -15.42 -3.45
C GLU A 91 -8.38 -14.72 -4.16
N THR A 92 -7.15 -15.18 -3.94
CA THR A 92 -5.95 -14.62 -4.55
C THR A 92 -5.05 -15.71 -5.14
N SER A 93 -4.11 -15.32 -5.98
CA SER A 93 -3.09 -16.25 -6.52
C SER A 93 -2.15 -16.83 -5.46
N ILE A 94 -2.21 -16.37 -4.20
CA ILE A 94 -1.38 -16.87 -3.10
C ILE A 94 -2.19 -17.58 -2.01
N GLY A 95 -3.52 -17.70 -2.18
CA GLY A 95 -4.41 -18.42 -1.29
C GLY A 95 -5.79 -17.81 -1.20
N THR A 96 -6.70 -18.56 -0.58
CA THR A 96 -8.09 -18.18 -0.31
C THR A 96 -8.30 -18.03 1.18
N TYR A 97 -8.88 -16.91 1.60
CA TYR A 97 -9.06 -16.60 3.01
C TYR A 97 -10.32 -15.80 3.28
N GLU A 98 -10.82 -15.91 4.48
CA GLU A 98 -11.82 -15.00 5.01
C GLU A 98 -11.15 -13.88 5.80
N LEU A 99 -11.67 -12.66 5.64
CA LEU A 99 -11.20 -11.47 6.35
C LEU A 99 -12.40 -10.72 6.92
N THR A 100 -12.38 -10.49 8.24
CA THR A 100 -13.40 -9.70 8.94
C THR A 100 -12.77 -8.40 9.44
N VAL A 101 -13.40 -7.27 9.15
CA VAL A 101 -13.08 -5.99 9.81
C VAL A 101 -13.92 -5.91 11.08
N GLU A 102 -13.35 -6.22 12.23
CA GLU A 102 -14.05 -6.27 13.51
C GLU A 102 -14.42 -4.88 14.03
N SER A 103 -13.49 -3.92 13.88
CA SER A 103 -13.67 -2.53 14.27
C SER A 103 -12.76 -1.60 13.49
N ALA A 104 -13.11 -0.33 13.50
CA ALA A 104 -12.30 0.75 12.97
C ALA A 104 -12.27 1.91 13.99
N GLU A 105 -11.10 2.50 14.19
CA GLU A 105 -10.91 3.65 15.10
C GLU A 105 -9.98 4.69 14.47
N ILE A 106 -10.40 5.96 14.45
CA ILE A 106 -9.56 7.09 14.09
C ILE A 106 -8.88 7.61 15.36
N LEU A 107 -7.57 7.49 15.42
CA LEU A 107 -6.74 7.80 16.57
C LEU A 107 -6.27 9.27 16.62
N GLY A 108 -6.61 10.08 15.59
CA GLY A 108 -6.13 11.44 15.43
C GLY A 108 -4.75 11.51 14.78
N ALA A 109 -3.99 12.56 15.07
CA ALA A 109 -2.72 12.85 14.38
C ALA A 109 -1.46 12.28 15.07
N GLU A 110 -1.61 11.61 16.21
CA GLU A 110 -0.48 11.08 17.00
C GLU A 110 -0.86 9.77 17.70
N LEU A 111 0.04 8.79 17.68
CA LEU A 111 -0.06 7.57 18.47
C LEU A 111 1.29 7.25 19.13
N GLY A 112 1.28 7.09 20.45
CA GLY A 112 2.47 6.68 21.21
C GLY A 112 3.66 7.66 21.16
N GLY A 113 3.43 8.91 20.79
CA GLY A 113 4.47 9.93 20.61
C GLY A 113 5.02 10.01 19.19
N GLN A 114 4.45 9.22 18.27
CA GLN A 114 4.72 9.28 16.83
C GLN A 114 3.61 10.08 16.14
N GLU A 115 3.97 11.19 15.49
CA GLU A 115 3.06 11.99 14.69
C GLU A 115 2.93 11.40 13.28
N THR A 116 1.71 11.37 12.74
CA THR A 116 1.48 11.02 11.34
C THR A 116 2.05 12.08 10.39
N PRO A 117 2.63 11.70 9.26
CA PRO A 117 3.02 12.65 8.21
C PRO A 117 1.80 13.17 7.41
N LEU A 118 0.61 12.64 7.65
CA LEU A 118 -0.64 13.02 7.01
C LEU A 118 -1.58 13.72 8.00
N GLU A 119 -2.90 13.52 7.86
CA GLU A 119 -3.87 14.23 8.70
C GLU A 119 -4.29 13.41 9.92
N GLU A 120 -4.49 12.10 9.75
CA GLU A 120 -5.00 11.21 10.79
C GLU A 120 -4.42 9.78 10.65
N ILE A 121 -4.54 9.03 11.72
CA ILE A 121 -4.23 7.61 11.80
C ILE A 121 -5.52 6.84 11.95
N ILE A 122 -5.70 5.78 11.16
CA ILE A 122 -6.79 4.82 11.34
C ILE A 122 -6.22 3.48 11.77
N LEU A 123 -6.90 2.84 12.73
CA LEU A 123 -6.62 1.50 13.22
C LEU A 123 -7.82 0.60 12.94
N LEU A 124 -7.58 -0.54 12.30
CA LEU A 124 -8.56 -1.59 12.10
C LEU A 124 -8.15 -2.81 12.90
N GLU A 125 -9.11 -3.41 13.63
CA GLU A 125 -8.97 -4.75 14.20
C GLU A 125 -9.50 -5.75 13.17
N LEU A 126 -8.70 -6.74 12.86
CA LEU A 126 -8.99 -7.72 11.82
C LEU A 126 -8.97 -9.15 12.38
N THR A 127 -9.87 -9.98 11.88
CA THR A 127 -9.79 -11.44 12.01
C THR A 127 -9.57 -12.04 10.63
N PHE A 128 -8.54 -12.83 10.50
CA PHE A 128 -8.13 -13.52 9.28
C PHE A 128 -8.25 -15.04 9.49
N GLU A 129 -8.86 -15.77 8.55
CA GLU A 129 -8.90 -17.22 8.53
C GLU A 129 -8.43 -17.77 7.18
N ASN A 130 -7.39 -18.60 7.18
CA ASN A 130 -6.96 -19.32 5.99
C ASN A 130 -7.92 -20.47 5.71
N ILE A 131 -8.81 -20.31 4.74
CA ILE A 131 -9.77 -21.34 4.33
C ILE A 131 -9.32 -22.16 3.11
N GLY A 132 -8.15 -21.82 2.55
CA GLY A 132 -7.51 -22.57 1.46
C GLY A 132 -6.81 -23.83 1.93
N ASP A 133 -6.22 -24.55 0.97
CA ASP A 133 -5.49 -25.80 1.24
C ASP A 133 -3.98 -25.56 1.43
N ASP A 134 -3.47 -24.38 1.07
CA ASP A 134 -2.06 -24.03 1.11
C ASP A 134 -1.73 -23.10 2.29
N ILE A 135 -0.46 -23.11 2.71
CA ILE A 135 0.06 -22.16 3.71
C ILE A 135 0.08 -20.75 3.11
N ILE A 136 -0.43 -19.79 3.85
CA ILE A 136 -0.39 -18.38 3.49
C ILE A 136 0.66 -17.65 4.33
N ILE A 137 1.40 -16.75 3.71
CA ILE A 137 2.35 -15.87 4.40
C ILE A 137 1.64 -14.57 4.77
N ALA A 138 1.62 -14.26 6.06
CA ALA A 138 0.86 -13.13 6.61
C ALA A 138 1.31 -11.77 6.04
N GLU A 139 2.62 -11.56 5.89
CA GLU A 139 3.20 -10.37 5.30
C GLU A 139 2.76 -10.14 3.86
N ASP A 140 2.63 -11.23 3.08
CA ASP A 140 2.19 -11.15 1.69
C ASP A 140 0.75 -10.65 1.59
N ILE A 141 -0.14 -11.17 2.46
CA ILE A 141 -1.53 -10.69 2.53
C ILE A 141 -1.58 -9.22 2.93
N MET A 142 -0.90 -8.86 4.03
CA MET A 142 -0.93 -7.50 4.54
C MET A 142 -0.42 -6.48 3.51
N SER A 143 0.58 -6.87 2.71
CA SER A 143 1.13 -6.04 1.63
C SER A 143 0.17 -5.80 0.47
N MET A 144 -0.90 -6.60 0.36
CA MET A 144 -1.91 -6.48 -0.69
C MET A 144 -3.13 -5.65 -0.28
N LEU A 145 -3.19 -5.21 0.97
CA LEU A 145 -4.30 -4.43 1.52
C LEU A 145 -3.98 -2.94 1.56
N GLU A 146 -5.00 -2.13 1.35
CA GLU A 146 -4.94 -0.68 1.49
C GLU A 146 -6.23 -0.13 2.08
N ILE A 147 -6.16 1.08 2.63
CA ILE A 147 -7.32 1.89 2.97
C ILE A 147 -7.25 3.23 2.24
N SER A 148 -8.38 3.69 1.70
CA SER A 148 -8.44 4.93 0.91
C SER A 148 -9.68 5.76 1.27
N PRO A 149 -9.58 7.10 1.36
CA PRO A 149 -10.75 7.97 1.45
C PRO A 149 -11.45 8.15 0.09
N LEU A 150 -10.92 7.56 -0.98
CA LEU A 150 -11.44 7.67 -2.34
C LEU A 150 -11.76 6.28 -2.90
N TYR A 151 -13.01 6.08 -3.35
CA TYR A 151 -13.44 4.80 -3.90
C TYR A 151 -12.58 4.34 -5.09
N ASP A 152 -12.27 5.25 -6.02
CA ASP A 152 -11.46 4.97 -7.22
C ASP A 152 -10.00 5.43 -7.11
N GLY A 153 -9.56 5.87 -5.92
CA GLY A 153 -8.21 6.38 -5.68
C GLY A 153 -7.23 5.31 -5.22
N SER A 154 -5.95 5.66 -5.16
CA SER A 154 -4.96 4.87 -4.44
C SER A 154 -5.13 5.07 -2.93
N GLY A 155 -4.85 4.03 -2.18
CA GLY A 155 -4.92 4.03 -0.73
C GLY A 155 -3.56 4.07 -0.05
N TYR A 156 -3.61 3.88 1.25
CA TYR A 156 -2.49 3.85 2.18
C TYR A 156 -2.30 2.42 2.68
N SER A 157 -1.07 1.95 2.66
CA SER A 157 -0.70 0.61 3.11
C SER A 157 -0.56 0.56 4.63
N ASN A 158 -0.47 -0.67 5.16
CA ASN A 158 -0.19 -0.89 6.57
C ASN A 158 1.15 -0.25 6.99
N ALA A 159 1.13 0.47 8.11
CA ALA A 159 2.27 1.17 8.71
C ALA A 159 2.58 0.64 10.12
N ALA A 160 2.26 -0.62 10.44
CA ALA A 160 2.45 -1.21 11.76
C ALA A 160 3.90 -1.09 12.26
N GLU A 161 4.88 -1.16 11.35
CA GLU A 161 6.31 -1.01 11.64
C GLU A 161 6.71 0.37 12.21
N VAL A 162 5.86 1.38 11.99
CA VAL A 162 6.12 2.77 12.41
C VAL A 162 5.63 3.04 13.83
N TYR A 163 4.62 2.29 14.30
CA TYR A 163 3.90 2.60 15.53
C TYR A 163 4.21 1.61 16.66
N ASP A 164 4.80 2.10 17.75
CA ASP A 164 5.07 1.31 18.95
C ASP A 164 3.76 0.73 19.54
N GLY A 165 3.73 -0.57 19.77
CA GLY A 165 2.60 -1.27 20.37
C GLY A 165 1.60 -1.86 19.38
N ILE A 166 1.82 -1.66 18.08
CA ILE A 166 1.12 -2.37 17.00
C ILE A 166 1.98 -3.57 16.59
N GLU A 167 1.39 -4.77 16.60
CA GLU A 167 2.10 -5.98 16.19
C GLU A 167 2.04 -6.14 14.67
N GLU A 168 3.20 -6.35 14.05
CA GLU A 168 3.27 -6.72 12.63
C GLU A 168 2.64 -8.10 12.41
N PHE A 169 1.82 -8.23 11.37
CA PHE A 169 1.22 -9.50 10.97
C PHE A 169 2.22 -10.30 10.15
N THR A 170 2.86 -11.27 10.79
CA THR A 170 3.99 -12.02 10.22
C THR A 170 3.86 -13.52 10.40
N GLY A 171 4.58 -14.26 9.55
CA GLY A 171 4.74 -15.70 9.61
C GLY A 171 3.72 -16.49 8.81
N GLU A 172 3.81 -17.82 8.93
CA GLU A 172 2.96 -18.77 8.21
C GLU A 172 1.59 -18.92 8.88
N ILE A 173 0.55 -19.00 8.08
CA ILE A 173 -0.84 -19.27 8.50
C ILE A 173 -1.25 -20.58 7.84
N GLN A 174 -1.46 -21.61 8.66
CA GLN A 174 -1.80 -22.94 8.18
C GLN A 174 -3.26 -23.00 7.69
N PRO A 175 -3.61 -23.95 6.80
CA PRO A 175 -4.99 -24.23 6.43
C PRO A 175 -5.90 -24.42 7.66
N GLY A 176 -7.02 -23.67 7.71
CA GLY A 176 -7.97 -23.65 8.82
C GLY A 176 -7.50 -22.88 10.06
N GLU A 177 -6.38 -22.16 9.99
CA GLU A 177 -5.91 -21.32 11.09
C GLU A 177 -6.57 -19.94 11.03
N GLU A 178 -7.15 -19.53 12.19
CA GLU A 178 -7.66 -18.19 12.42
C GLU A 178 -6.63 -17.37 13.22
N ARG A 179 -6.39 -16.14 12.80
CA ARG A 179 -5.52 -15.20 13.50
C ARG A 179 -6.14 -13.81 13.56
N LYS A 180 -5.97 -13.14 14.71
CA LYS A 180 -6.31 -11.74 14.89
C LYS A 180 -5.08 -10.88 14.61
N THR A 181 -5.31 -9.73 13.99
CA THR A 181 -4.25 -8.79 13.65
C THR A 181 -4.80 -7.36 13.60
N GLN A 182 -3.89 -6.42 13.40
CA GLN A 182 -4.20 -5.00 13.25
C GLN A 182 -3.70 -4.51 11.90
N PHE A 183 -4.46 -3.61 11.31
CA PHE A 183 -4.03 -2.80 10.19
C PHE A 183 -4.07 -1.34 10.63
N ILE A 184 -2.96 -0.63 10.51
CA ILE A 184 -2.86 0.78 10.86
C ILE A 184 -2.31 1.55 9.67
N ALA A 185 -2.88 2.72 9.39
CA ALA A 185 -2.40 3.55 8.30
C ALA A 185 -2.49 5.04 8.64
N ASP A 186 -1.51 5.78 8.13
CA ASP A 186 -1.61 7.22 7.97
C ASP A 186 -2.52 7.54 6.80
N MET A 187 -3.43 8.49 6.94
CA MET A 187 -4.39 8.81 5.89
C MET A 187 -4.80 10.28 5.87
N MET A 188 -5.40 10.69 4.76
CA MET A 188 -6.12 11.95 4.63
C MET A 188 -7.55 11.79 5.16
N VAL A 189 -8.13 12.86 5.70
CA VAL A 189 -9.51 12.89 6.17
C VAL A 189 -10.48 12.67 5.00
N GLY A 190 -11.51 11.87 5.24
CA GLY A 190 -12.62 11.59 4.31
C GLY A 190 -13.95 11.44 5.06
N ASP A 191 -15.06 11.46 4.35
CA ASP A 191 -16.38 11.16 4.92
C ASP A 191 -16.61 9.64 5.07
N GLU A 192 -15.95 8.86 4.19
CA GLU A 192 -15.93 7.40 4.17
C GLU A 192 -14.53 6.91 3.81
N TYR A 193 -14.21 5.70 4.26
CA TYR A 193 -12.95 5.02 3.96
C TYR A 193 -13.24 3.63 3.39
N TYR A 194 -12.44 3.23 2.40
CA TYR A 194 -12.58 1.97 1.66
C TYR A 194 -11.39 1.10 1.95
N PHE A 195 -11.57 0.08 2.79
CA PHE A 195 -10.57 -0.93 3.06
C PHE A 195 -10.73 -2.07 2.05
N ARG A 196 -9.65 -2.46 1.37
CA ARG A 196 -9.73 -3.38 0.22
C ARG A 196 -8.37 -3.94 -0.21
N GLN A 197 -8.39 -4.86 -1.17
CA GLN A 197 -7.20 -5.25 -1.92
C GLN A 197 -6.73 -4.11 -2.81
N LEU A 198 -5.41 -4.06 -3.06
CA LEU A 198 -4.81 -3.12 -4.01
C LEU A 198 -5.50 -3.24 -5.38
N PRO A 199 -6.02 -2.13 -5.96
CA PRO A 199 -6.74 -2.17 -7.25
C PRO A 199 -5.94 -2.79 -8.39
N GLY A 200 -4.60 -2.67 -8.37
CA GLY A 200 -3.72 -3.28 -9.36
C GLY A 200 -3.75 -4.81 -9.34
N ARG A 201 -4.00 -5.44 -8.21
CA ARG A 201 -4.15 -6.91 -8.09
C ARG A 201 -5.46 -7.37 -8.70
N VAL A 202 -6.55 -6.68 -8.38
CA VAL A 202 -7.88 -6.95 -8.96
C VAL A 202 -7.84 -6.76 -10.47
N ALA A 203 -7.30 -5.64 -10.95
CA ALA A 203 -7.17 -5.36 -12.39
C ALA A 203 -6.28 -6.36 -13.14
N ALA A 204 -5.31 -6.98 -12.46
CA ALA A 204 -4.47 -8.03 -13.02
C ALA A 204 -5.15 -9.42 -13.02
N GLY A 205 -6.36 -9.56 -12.45
CA GLY A 205 -7.10 -10.82 -12.36
C GLY A 205 -6.45 -11.84 -11.40
N VAL A 206 -5.68 -11.37 -10.41
CA VAL A 206 -5.04 -12.23 -9.40
C VAL A 206 -5.71 -12.14 -8.04
N SER A 207 -6.86 -11.45 -7.95
CA SER A 207 -7.75 -11.38 -6.79
C SER A 207 -9.15 -10.96 -7.23
N ASN A 208 -10.21 -11.46 -6.55
CA ASN A 208 -11.52 -10.81 -6.59
C ASN A 208 -11.46 -9.47 -5.85
N GLN A 209 -12.45 -8.61 -6.07
CA GLN A 209 -12.55 -7.34 -5.36
C GLN A 209 -13.43 -7.49 -4.11
N VAL A 210 -12.87 -7.14 -2.95
CA VAL A 210 -13.61 -7.11 -1.69
C VAL A 210 -13.39 -5.76 -1.03
N ILE A 211 -14.49 -5.03 -0.74
CA ILE A 211 -14.44 -3.66 -0.22
C ILE A 211 -15.31 -3.54 1.03
N TRP A 212 -14.71 -3.11 2.13
CA TRP A 212 -15.40 -2.63 3.32
C TRP A 212 -15.48 -1.11 3.28
N THR A 213 -16.70 -0.58 3.39
CA THR A 213 -16.91 0.86 3.55
C THR A 213 -17.09 1.18 5.02
N ILE A 214 -16.27 2.07 5.53
CA ILE A 214 -16.21 2.52 6.91
C ILE A 214 -16.57 4.01 6.91
N SER A 215 -17.60 4.43 7.64
CA SER A 215 -17.92 5.85 7.76
C SER A 215 -17.03 6.54 8.78
N ASP A 216 -16.73 7.83 8.56
CA ASP A 216 -15.98 8.65 9.52
C ASP A 216 -16.68 8.70 10.89
N GLU A 217 -18.03 8.80 10.92
CA GLU A 217 -18.82 8.80 12.15
C GLU A 217 -18.65 7.49 12.95
N GLU A 218 -18.63 6.33 12.26
CA GLU A 218 -18.43 5.02 12.88
C GLU A 218 -17.02 4.87 13.48
N ALA A 219 -16.01 5.29 12.75
CA ALA A 219 -14.62 5.17 13.17
C ALA A 219 -14.22 6.18 14.27
N ARG A 220 -15.04 7.21 14.57
CA ARG A 220 -14.80 8.17 15.67
C ARG A 220 -15.60 7.88 16.94
N ASN A 221 -16.42 6.83 17.00
CA ASN A 221 -17.20 6.42 18.16
C ASN A 221 -16.54 5.27 18.90
#